data_d8a4e15fba5c7a9760ef9ea5624b1c84
#
_entry.id   d8a4e15fba5c7a9760ef9ea5624b1c84
#
_cell.length_a   1.000
_cell.length_b   1.000
_cell.length_c   1.000
_cell.angle_alpha   90.00
_cell.angle_beta   90.00
_cell.angle_gamma   90.00
#
_symmetry.space_group_name_H-M   'P 1'
#
loop_
_entity.id
_entity.type
_entity.pdbx_description
1 polymer ?
#
loop_
_entity_poly.entity_id
_entity_poly.type
_entity_poly.pdbx_seq_one_letter_code
_entity_poly.pdbx_strand_id
1 'polypeptide(L)'
;ARHHKAQRGDAHHHQRDGHVLPQHEQQGAKNGQDTGKMSALFISDLTFDEQPLSGVRDGVELTAQKTTKTESKYDMEILEAGSRAHFFLELTVREQDNEAEMQQEIAKIFHGIKEGEIRLGGKKTRGFGKFEILSVAEKEYTKENYADYANAYQNDAWRGAKNQLKEWLEKADWTPSMVHIEVPLRMKGGISIRRYAAKKGEPDYV
;
A
#
# COMPACT_ATOMS: atom_id res chain seq x y z
N ALA A 1 -53.01 14.22 -26.42
CA ALA A 1 -51.71 14.19 -27.07
C ALA A 1 -50.99 15.52 -26.86
N ARG A 2 -50.03 15.61 -25.96
CA ARG A 2 -49.06 16.72 -25.88
C ARG A 2 -47.70 16.12 -25.52
N HIS A 3 -46.75 16.22 -26.45
CA HIS A 3 -45.37 15.88 -26.27
C HIS A 3 -44.68 16.89 -25.33
N HIS A 4 -44.07 16.45 -24.27
CA HIS A 4 -43.07 17.22 -23.52
C HIS A 4 -41.66 16.76 -23.93
N LYS A 5 -40.91 17.62 -24.60
CA LYS A 5 -39.48 17.52 -24.85
C LYS A 5 -38.74 17.75 -23.52
N ALA A 6 -37.96 16.78 -23.06
CA ALA A 6 -37.01 16.99 -21.98
C ALA A 6 -35.75 17.65 -22.55
N GLN A 7 -35.40 18.82 -21.98
CA GLN A 7 -34.10 19.46 -22.21
C GLN A 7 -33.02 18.73 -21.42
N ARG A 8 -31.94 18.40 -22.13
CA ARG A 8 -30.70 17.89 -21.52
C ARG A 8 -29.99 19.05 -20.83
N GLY A 9 -29.79 18.94 -19.52
CA GLY A 9 -28.95 19.86 -18.76
C GLY A 9 -27.46 19.53 -18.97
N ASP A 10 -26.69 20.57 -19.20
CA ASP A 10 -25.25 20.54 -19.39
C ASP A 10 -24.54 20.03 -18.14
N ALA A 11 -23.77 18.99 -18.33
CA ALA A 11 -22.87 18.45 -17.30
C ALA A 11 -21.65 19.36 -17.16
N HIS A 12 -21.57 20.09 -16.06
CA HIS A 12 -20.36 20.79 -15.68
C HIS A 12 -19.22 19.80 -15.43
N HIS A 13 -18.25 19.81 -16.30
CA HIS A 13 -17.01 19.06 -16.20
C HIS A 13 -16.15 19.71 -15.12
N HIS A 14 -16.13 19.13 -13.92
CA HIS A 14 -15.14 19.49 -12.90
C HIS A 14 -13.80 18.90 -13.30
N GLN A 15 -12.94 19.76 -13.79
CA GLN A 15 -11.53 19.48 -14.04
C GLN A 15 -10.87 19.23 -12.67
N ARG A 16 -10.51 17.99 -12.38
CA ARG A 16 -9.68 17.64 -11.22
C ARG A 16 -8.24 17.93 -11.61
N ASP A 17 -7.64 18.88 -10.93
CA ASP A 17 -6.20 19.11 -11.01
C ASP A 17 -5.47 17.85 -10.51
N GLY A 18 -5.02 17.04 -11.46
CA GLY A 18 -4.19 15.89 -11.18
C GLY A 18 -2.78 16.36 -10.79
N HIS A 19 -2.34 16.04 -9.59
CA HIS A 19 -0.92 16.06 -9.26
C HIS A 19 -0.20 15.11 -10.22
N VAL A 20 0.47 15.70 -11.21
CA VAL A 20 1.37 14.99 -12.11
C VAL A 20 2.63 14.66 -11.32
N LEU A 21 2.87 13.39 -11.08
CA LEU A 21 4.19 12.91 -10.66
C LEU A 21 5.23 13.37 -11.68
N PRO A 22 6.45 13.73 -11.28
CA PRO A 22 7.49 14.15 -12.22
C PRO A 22 7.70 13.04 -13.25
N GLN A 23 7.41 13.36 -14.49
CA GLN A 23 7.68 12.48 -15.61
C GLN A 23 9.19 12.39 -15.74
N HIS A 24 9.74 11.21 -15.52
CA HIS A 24 11.08 10.89 -16.05
C HIS A 24 11.05 11.21 -17.54
N GLU A 25 11.90 12.10 -17.96
CA GLU A 25 12.06 12.48 -19.37
C GLU A 25 12.24 11.21 -20.21
N GLN A 26 11.20 10.87 -20.95
CA GLN A 26 11.28 9.87 -22.00
C GLN A 26 12.19 10.47 -23.08
N GLN A 27 13.43 10.03 -23.14
CA GLN A 27 14.27 10.30 -24.30
C GLN A 27 13.57 9.74 -25.53
N GLY A 28 13.13 10.65 -26.36
CA GLY A 28 12.19 10.44 -27.44
C GLY A 28 12.57 9.33 -28.42
N ALA A 29 11.60 8.49 -28.67
CA ALA A 29 11.60 7.61 -29.83
C ALA A 29 11.70 8.42 -31.11
N LYS A 30 12.85 8.41 -31.75
CA LYS A 30 12.99 8.79 -33.15
C LYS A 30 12.35 7.66 -33.96
N ASN A 31 11.30 7.98 -34.70
CA ASN A 31 10.53 7.12 -35.61
C ASN A 31 9.32 6.38 -35.02
N GLY A 32 8.33 7.07 -34.44
CA GLY A 32 6.93 6.63 -34.50
C GLY A 32 6.53 5.21 -34.01
N GLN A 33 7.47 4.41 -33.55
CA GLN A 33 7.19 3.12 -32.88
C GLN A 33 7.35 3.33 -31.40
N ASP A 34 6.23 3.31 -30.69
CA ASP A 34 6.19 3.21 -29.24
C ASP A 34 6.73 1.83 -28.84
N THR A 35 8.03 1.76 -28.57
CA THR A 35 8.65 0.56 -28.03
C THR A 35 8.36 0.50 -26.54
N GLY A 36 7.13 0.11 -26.20
CA GLY A 36 6.71 -0.12 -24.82
C GLY A 36 7.75 -0.96 -24.08
N LYS A 37 8.28 -0.43 -22.98
CA LYS A 37 9.25 -1.14 -22.13
C LYS A 37 8.48 -1.87 -21.02
N MET A 38 8.64 -3.18 -20.93
CA MET A 38 8.06 -3.93 -19.81
C MET A 38 8.69 -3.48 -18.48
N SER A 39 7.87 -3.45 -17.42
CA SER A 39 8.36 -3.23 -16.06
C SER A 39 9.49 -4.21 -15.74
N ALA A 40 10.51 -3.73 -15.06
CA ALA A 40 11.56 -4.58 -14.52
C ALA A 40 11.17 -5.18 -13.16
N LEU A 41 10.16 -4.60 -12.51
CA LEU A 41 9.67 -5.02 -11.21
C LEU A 41 8.32 -5.72 -11.35
N PHE A 42 8.22 -6.92 -10.82
CA PHE A 42 6.98 -7.66 -10.63
C PHE A 42 6.71 -7.83 -9.13
N ILE A 43 5.46 -7.68 -8.73
CA ILE A 43 5.01 -7.89 -7.36
C ILE A 43 3.85 -8.87 -7.41
N SER A 44 3.97 -9.97 -6.67
CA SER A 44 2.91 -10.97 -6.57
C SER A 44 1.72 -10.47 -5.73
N ASP A 45 0.64 -11.21 -5.73
CA ASP A 45 -0.41 -11.06 -4.74
C ASP A 45 0.14 -11.30 -3.33
N LEU A 46 -0.50 -10.65 -2.35
CA LEU A 46 -0.19 -10.83 -0.95
C LEU A 46 -0.93 -12.06 -0.44
N THR A 47 -0.18 -13.06 0.02
CA THR A 47 -0.70 -14.32 0.54
C THR A 47 -0.60 -14.33 2.06
N PHE A 48 -1.71 -14.59 2.74
CA PHE A 48 -1.72 -14.69 4.20
C PHE A 48 -1.18 -16.04 4.65
N ASP A 49 -0.37 -16.03 5.71
CA ASP A 49 0.22 -17.25 6.30
C ASP A 49 -0.85 -18.12 6.98
N GLU A 50 -1.85 -17.46 7.54
CA GLU A 50 -3.03 -18.06 8.18
C GLU A 50 -4.27 -17.25 7.78
N GLN A 51 -5.47 -17.75 8.11
CA GLN A 51 -6.68 -16.99 7.89
C GLN A 51 -6.58 -15.64 8.60
N PRO A 52 -6.66 -14.52 7.87
CA PRO A 52 -6.51 -13.20 8.47
C PRO A 52 -7.66 -12.90 9.43
N LEU A 53 -7.34 -12.20 10.49
CA LEU A 53 -8.34 -11.68 11.40
C LEU A 53 -9.12 -10.58 10.67
N SER A 54 -10.44 -10.72 10.58
CA SER A 54 -11.30 -9.69 10.00
C SER A 54 -12.24 -9.11 11.04
N GLY A 55 -12.64 -7.88 10.82
CA GLY A 55 -13.59 -7.18 11.65
C GLY A 55 -14.43 -6.21 10.83
N VAL A 56 -15.57 -5.79 11.38
CA VAL A 56 -16.44 -4.81 10.75
C VAL A 56 -16.33 -3.50 11.51
N ARG A 57 -16.16 -2.40 10.78
CA ARG A 57 -16.21 -1.03 11.31
C ARG A 57 -17.40 -0.32 10.71
N ASP A 58 -18.26 0.17 11.56
CA ASP A 58 -19.33 1.08 11.15
C ASP A 58 -18.76 2.50 10.94
N GLY A 59 -19.31 3.16 9.98
CA GLY A 59 -18.99 4.55 9.65
C GLY A 59 -20.25 5.34 9.38
N VAL A 60 -20.14 6.64 9.51
CA VAL A 60 -21.23 7.57 9.20
C VAL A 60 -20.66 8.84 8.59
N GLU A 61 -21.36 9.40 7.61
CA GLU A 61 -21.02 10.71 7.10
C GLU A 61 -21.61 11.79 8.02
N LEU A 62 -20.77 12.75 8.38
CA LEU A 62 -21.19 13.89 9.20
C LEU A 62 -21.38 15.13 8.33
N THR A 63 -22.36 15.96 8.70
CA THR A 63 -22.53 17.31 8.17
C THR A 63 -21.41 18.23 8.65
N ALA A 64 -21.33 19.43 8.12
CA ALA A 64 -20.40 20.47 8.61
C ALA A 64 -20.62 20.79 10.10
N GLN A 65 -21.84 20.65 10.60
CA GLN A 65 -22.22 20.83 12.01
C GLN A 65 -21.94 19.61 12.88
N LYS A 66 -21.29 18.57 12.31
CA LYS A 66 -20.98 17.30 12.99
C LYS A 66 -22.19 16.50 13.44
N THR A 67 -23.34 16.70 12.82
CA THR A 67 -24.51 15.86 12.97
C THR A 67 -24.51 14.76 11.91
N THR A 68 -25.14 13.63 12.19
CA THR A 68 -25.25 12.52 11.26
C THR A 68 -26.09 12.94 10.03
N LYS A 69 -25.56 12.71 8.84
CA LYS A 69 -26.31 12.85 7.61
C LYS A 69 -27.30 11.70 7.45
N THR A 70 -28.51 11.99 7.02
CA THR A 70 -29.54 10.95 6.81
C THR A 70 -29.07 9.89 5.84
N GLU A 71 -29.34 8.62 6.11
CA GLU A 71 -29.00 7.45 5.28
C GLU A 71 -27.50 7.30 4.92
N SER A 72 -26.61 7.81 5.77
CA SER A 72 -25.17 7.83 5.52
C SER A 72 -24.37 6.81 6.33
N LYS A 73 -25.07 5.92 7.07
CA LYS A 73 -24.40 4.83 7.78
C LYS A 73 -23.92 3.77 6.77
N TYR A 74 -22.69 3.31 6.94
CA TYR A 74 -22.11 2.22 6.15
C TYR A 74 -21.25 1.33 7.05
N ASP A 75 -21.18 0.07 6.69
CA ASP A 75 -20.28 -0.89 7.31
C ASP A 75 -19.10 -1.16 6.37
N MET A 76 -17.95 -1.39 6.94
CA MET A 76 -16.70 -1.64 6.21
C MET A 76 -16.00 -2.83 6.84
N GLU A 77 -15.74 -3.85 6.05
CA GLU A 77 -14.88 -4.95 6.46
C GLU A 77 -13.42 -4.49 6.43
N ILE A 78 -12.68 -4.86 7.46
CA ILE A 78 -11.26 -4.57 7.59
C ILE A 78 -10.49 -5.81 8.01
N LEU A 79 -9.21 -5.83 7.71
CA LEU A 79 -8.26 -6.76 8.31
C LEU A 79 -7.75 -6.16 9.62
N GLU A 80 -7.83 -6.94 10.69
CA GLU A 80 -7.36 -6.53 12.01
C GLU A 80 -5.84 -6.62 12.12
N ALA A 81 -5.29 -5.85 13.04
CA ALA A 81 -3.87 -5.93 13.37
C ALA A 81 -3.48 -7.34 13.85
N GLY A 82 -2.25 -7.75 13.53
CA GLY A 82 -1.71 -9.07 13.87
C GLY A 82 -1.80 -10.09 12.74
N SER A 83 -2.52 -9.82 11.65
CA SER A 83 -2.49 -10.66 10.45
C SER A 83 -1.09 -10.61 9.82
N ARG A 84 -0.59 -11.78 9.40
CA ARG A 84 0.71 -11.92 8.72
C ARG A 84 0.51 -12.40 7.31
N ALA A 85 1.32 -11.88 6.41
CA ALA A 85 1.28 -12.25 5.01
C ALA A 85 2.66 -12.10 4.39
N HIS A 86 2.85 -12.75 3.25
CA HIS A 86 4.05 -12.60 2.43
C HIS A 86 3.69 -12.30 0.98
N PHE A 87 4.63 -11.74 0.28
CA PHE A 87 4.56 -11.54 -1.17
C PHE A 87 5.96 -11.69 -1.76
N PHE A 88 6.02 -11.93 -3.05
CA PHE A 88 7.26 -11.98 -3.80
C PHE A 88 7.43 -10.69 -4.59
N LEU A 89 8.65 -10.19 -4.58
CA LEU A 89 9.09 -9.08 -5.39
C LEU A 89 10.19 -9.62 -6.29
N GLU A 90 9.99 -9.54 -7.59
CA GLU A 90 10.96 -10.01 -8.57
C GLU A 90 11.51 -8.82 -9.35
N LEU A 91 12.81 -8.70 -9.35
CA LEU A 91 13.53 -7.68 -10.08
C LEU A 91 14.26 -8.32 -11.27
N THR A 92 13.86 -7.98 -12.48
CA THR A 92 14.55 -8.40 -13.70
C THR A 92 15.61 -7.38 -14.07
N VAL A 93 16.87 -7.74 -13.91
CA VAL A 93 18.02 -6.91 -14.31
C VAL A 93 18.46 -7.32 -15.71
N ARG A 94 18.41 -6.39 -16.65
CA ARG A 94 18.87 -6.59 -18.02
C ARG A 94 20.30 -6.08 -18.16
N GLU A 95 21.01 -6.52 -19.21
CA GLU A 95 22.41 -6.16 -19.44
C GLU A 95 22.68 -4.64 -19.44
N GLN A 96 21.72 -3.83 -19.91
CA GLN A 96 21.82 -2.38 -19.95
C GLN A 96 21.32 -1.65 -18.70
N ASP A 97 20.76 -2.38 -17.73
CA ASP A 97 20.17 -1.78 -16.53
C ASP A 97 21.25 -1.55 -15.46
N ASN A 98 21.07 -0.51 -14.65
CA ASN A 98 21.90 -0.25 -13.48
C ASN A 98 21.28 -0.95 -12.27
N GLU A 99 21.75 -2.13 -11.96
CA GLU A 99 21.23 -2.94 -10.84
C GLU A 99 21.29 -2.18 -9.51
N ALA A 100 22.38 -1.50 -9.21
CA ALA A 100 22.55 -0.79 -7.95
C ALA A 100 21.48 0.32 -7.77
N GLU A 101 21.19 1.06 -8.83
CA GLU A 101 20.16 2.08 -8.83
C GLU A 101 18.75 1.47 -8.63
N MET A 102 18.48 0.35 -9.31
CA MET A 102 17.21 -0.36 -9.16
C MET A 102 17.01 -0.89 -7.73
N GLN A 103 18.07 -1.43 -7.13
CA GLN A 103 18.04 -1.88 -5.74
C GLN A 103 17.85 -0.71 -4.76
N GLN A 104 18.45 0.45 -5.03
CA GLN A 104 18.23 1.66 -4.24
C GLN A 104 16.75 2.10 -4.26
N GLU A 105 16.09 2.05 -5.41
CA GLU A 105 14.67 2.38 -5.50
C GLU A 105 13.79 1.43 -4.70
N ILE A 106 14.09 0.14 -4.68
CA ILE A 106 13.42 -0.84 -3.83
C ILE A 106 13.68 -0.55 -2.35
N ALA A 107 14.92 -0.22 -1.98
CA ALA A 107 15.27 0.15 -0.62
C ALA A 107 14.50 1.39 -0.13
N LYS A 108 14.27 2.38 -0.99
CA LYS A 108 13.42 3.54 -0.70
C LYS A 108 11.97 3.13 -0.43
N ILE A 109 11.43 2.15 -1.14
CA ILE A 109 10.10 1.61 -0.85
C ILE A 109 10.07 0.99 0.55
N PHE A 110 11.08 0.21 0.94
CA PHE A 110 11.17 -0.38 2.27
C PHE A 110 11.26 0.68 3.37
N HIS A 111 12.01 1.75 3.15
CA HIS A 111 12.01 2.90 4.04
C HIS A 111 10.64 3.56 4.15
N GLY A 112 9.96 3.81 3.03
CA GLY A 112 8.62 4.40 3.01
C GLY A 112 7.59 3.55 3.77
N ILE A 113 7.71 2.22 3.73
CA ILE A 113 6.90 1.30 4.53
C ILE A 113 7.24 1.45 6.01
N LYS A 114 8.52 1.42 6.36
CA LYS A 114 9.00 1.52 7.75
C LYS A 114 8.55 2.81 8.41
N GLU A 115 8.62 3.92 7.71
CA GLU A 115 8.19 5.24 8.20
C GLU A 115 6.65 5.43 8.13
N GLY A 116 5.91 4.48 7.52
CA GLY A 116 4.46 4.53 7.41
C GLY A 116 3.94 5.49 6.35
N GLU A 117 4.79 5.95 5.44
CA GLU A 117 4.42 6.74 4.26
C GLU A 117 3.70 5.88 3.23
N ILE A 118 4.14 4.63 3.07
CA ILE A 118 3.49 3.63 2.23
C ILE A 118 2.52 2.81 3.07
N ARG A 119 1.27 2.77 2.65
CA ARG A 119 0.18 2.05 3.33
C ARG A 119 -0.64 1.25 2.33
N LEU A 120 -1.19 0.12 2.76
CA LEU A 120 -2.04 -0.74 1.96
C LEU A 120 -3.53 -0.39 2.12
N GLY A 121 -4.32 -0.70 1.10
CA GLY A 121 -5.77 -0.57 1.14
C GLY A 121 -6.31 0.86 1.15
N GLY A 122 -7.57 0.99 1.54
CA GLY A 122 -8.31 2.25 1.60
C GLY A 122 -8.21 2.97 2.94
N LYS A 123 -8.82 4.16 3.03
CA LYS A 123 -8.94 4.96 4.26
C LYS A 123 -7.61 5.30 4.95
N LYS A 124 -6.53 5.42 4.18
CA LYS A 124 -5.15 5.69 4.66
C LYS A 124 -5.05 6.94 5.54
N THR A 125 -5.81 7.99 5.21
CA THR A 125 -5.90 9.25 5.98
C THR A 125 -6.60 9.09 7.34
N ARG A 126 -7.27 7.97 7.57
CA ARG A 126 -7.95 7.64 8.84
C ARG A 126 -7.13 6.66 9.70
N GLY A 127 -5.85 6.46 9.38
CA GLY A 127 -4.95 5.61 10.14
C GLY A 127 -4.91 4.14 9.71
N PHE A 128 -5.73 3.72 8.71
CA PHE A 128 -5.72 2.35 8.22
C PHE A 128 -4.52 2.05 7.32
N GLY A 129 -4.24 0.76 7.17
CA GLY A 129 -3.28 0.24 6.21
C GLY A 129 -1.82 0.37 6.60
N LYS A 130 -1.50 0.73 7.85
CA LYS A 130 -0.12 0.69 8.33
C LYS A 130 0.30 -0.78 8.50
N PHE A 131 1.47 -1.12 8.02
CA PHE A 131 2.08 -2.43 8.14
C PHE A 131 3.59 -2.29 8.33
N GLU A 132 4.25 -3.37 8.68
CA GLU A 132 5.69 -3.41 8.85
C GLU A 132 6.28 -4.61 8.09
N ILE A 133 7.51 -4.46 7.66
CA ILE A 133 8.28 -5.56 7.06
C ILE A 133 8.96 -6.31 8.20
N LEU A 134 8.62 -7.58 8.39
CA LEU A 134 9.22 -8.41 9.43
C LEU A 134 10.54 -9.01 8.97
N SER A 135 10.62 -9.43 7.71
CA SER A 135 11.82 -10.01 7.12
C SER A 135 11.84 -9.84 5.62
N VAL A 136 13.04 -9.80 5.07
CA VAL A 136 13.32 -9.86 3.64
C VAL A 136 14.31 -11.00 3.43
N ALA A 137 14.01 -11.89 2.49
CA ALA A 137 14.95 -12.89 2.01
C ALA A 137 15.17 -12.67 0.51
N GLU A 138 16.40 -12.74 0.07
CA GLU A 138 16.80 -12.53 -1.31
C GLU A 138 17.48 -13.77 -1.87
N LYS A 139 17.17 -14.09 -3.11
CA LYS A 139 17.88 -15.09 -3.89
C LYS A 139 18.08 -14.58 -5.30
N GLU A 140 19.30 -14.63 -5.77
CA GLU A 140 19.64 -14.28 -7.13
C GLU A 140 19.55 -15.50 -8.05
N TYR A 141 18.99 -15.31 -9.23
CA TYR A 141 18.87 -16.32 -10.27
C TYR A 141 19.66 -15.84 -11.50
N THR A 142 20.61 -16.68 -11.90
CA THR A 142 21.46 -16.48 -13.06
C THR A 142 21.25 -17.61 -14.07
N LYS A 143 21.99 -17.59 -15.17
CA LYS A 143 21.95 -18.69 -16.17
C LYS A 143 22.35 -20.03 -15.58
N GLU A 144 23.23 -20.01 -14.57
CA GLU A 144 23.81 -21.20 -13.94
C GLU A 144 22.81 -21.91 -13.01
N ASN A 145 21.90 -21.15 -12.38
CA ASN A 145 20.93 -21.69 -11.41
C ASN A 145 19.47 -21.48 -11.81
N TYR A 146 19.21 -21.14 -13.08
CA TYR A 146 17.87 -20.84 -13.56
C TYR A 146 16.86 -21.97 -13.38
N ALA A 147 17.32 -23.21 -13.35
CA ALA A 147 16.43 -24.36 -13.08
C ALA A 147 15.76 -24.27 -11.71
N ASP A 148 16.39 -23.63 -10.74
CA ASP A 148 15.83 -23.41 -9.40
C ASP A 148 14.71 -22.37 -9.40
N TYR A 149 14.75 -21.43 -10.35
CA TYR A 149 13.73 -20.38 -10.47
C TYR A 149 12.34 -20.96 -10.70
N ALA A 150 12.21 -22.01 -11.50
CA ALA A 150 10.92 -22.65 -11.77
C ALA A 150 10.21 -23.16 -10.49
N ASN A 151 10.97 -23.41 -9.43
CA ASN A 151 10.49 -23.88 -8.13
C ASN A 151 10.47 -22.77 -7.06
N ALA A 152 10.87 -21.55 -7.39
CA ALA A 152 11.03 -20.44 -6.44
C ALA A 152 9.74 -20.13 -5.66
N TYR A 153 8.58 -20.20 -6.34
CA TYR A 153 7.28 -19.92 -5.75
C TYR A 153 6.60 -21.13 -5.10
N GLN A 154 7.09 -22.35 -5.39
CA GLN A 154 6.46 -23.60 -4.93
C GLN A 154 7.07 -24.15 -3.66
N ASN A 155 8.28 -23.72 -3.34
CA ASN A 155 9.02 -24.24 -2.19
C ASN A 155 8.93 -23.26 -1.03
N ASP A 156 8.68 -23.81 0.18
CA ASP A 156 8.88 -23.11 1.46
C ASP A 156 10.37 -22.72 1.70
N ALA A 157 11.17 -22.67 0.63
CA ALA A 157 12.60 -22.38 0.66
C ALA A 157 12.95 -21.03 1.30
N TRP A 158 11.97 -20.13 1.36
CA TRP A 158 12.10 -18.82 2.00
C TRP A 158 11.86 -18.87 3.51
N ARG A 159 11.19 -19.93 4.01
CA ARG A 159 10.97 -20.12 5.44
C ARG A 159 12.29 -20.48 6.11
N GLY A 160 12.69 -19.64 7.08
CA GLY A 160 13.98 -19.80 7.77
C GLY A 160 15.19 -19.24 7.02
N ALA A 161 15.01 -18.60 5.87
CA ALA A 161 16.07 -17.85 5.22
C ALA A 161 16.56 -16.70 6.11
N LYS A 162 17.83 -16.31 5.94
CA LYS A 162 18.41 -15.18 6.66
C LYS A 162 17.61 -13.89 6.36
N ASN A 163 17.23 -13.18 7.41
CA ASN A 163 16.60 -11.87 7.25
C ASN A 163 17.62 -10.83 6.80
N GLN A 164 17.43 -10.26 5.62
CA GLN A 164 18.30 -9.28 4.97
C GLN A 164 17.69 -7.86 4.98
N LEU A 165 16.62 -7.64 5.76
CA LEU A 165 15.96 -6.32 5.79
C LEU A 165 16.91 -5.17 6.13
N LYS A 166 17.83 -5.40 7.06
CA LYS A 166 18.81 -4.38 7.46
C LYS A 166 19.74 -4.04 6.30
N GLU A 167 20.27 -5.03 5.64
CA GLU A 167 21.16 -4.90 4.49
C GLU A 167 20.44 -4.17 3.33
N TRP A 168 19.16 -4.44 3.13
CA TRP A 168 18.34 -3.75 2.14
C TRP A 168 18.12 -2.27 2.48
N LEU A 169 17.84 -1.94 3.73
CA LEU A 169 17.67 -0.55 4.16
C LEU A 169 18.98 0.26 4.03
N GLU A 170 20.14 -0.37 4.15
CA GLU A 170 21.44 0.27 3.98
C GLU A 170 21.80 0.56 2.50
N LYS A 171 21.05 0.02 1.53
CA LYS A 171 21.29 0.27 0.10
C LYS A 171 20.89 1.66 -0.36
N ALA A 172 20.10 2.40 0.38
CA ALA A 172 19.68 3.76 0.02
C ALA A 172 19.62 4.69 1.22
N ASP A 173 20.07 5.92 1.01
CA ASP A 173 19.78 7.01 1.92
C ASP A 173 18.30 7.37 1.83
N TRP A 174 17.68 7.57 2.99
CA TRP A 174 16.27 7.91 3.06
C TRP A 174 16.06 9.27 3.72
N THR A 175 15.37 10.14 3.02
CA THR A 175 14.85 11.39 3.59
C THR A 175 13.32 11.32 3.57
N PRO A 176 12.65 11.40 4.72
CA PRO A 176 11.19 11.40 4.77
C PRO A 176 10.59 12.47 3.88
N SER A 177 9.58 12.12 3.09
CA SER A 177 8.84 13.06 2.25
C SER A 177 7.78 13.82 3.05
N MET A 178 7.37 13.27 4.20
CA MET A 178 6.36 13.86 5.06
C MET A 178 6.98 14.62 6.24
N VAL A 179 6.39 15.76 6.57
CA VAL A 179 6.73 16.48 7.79
C VAL A 179 6.15 15.73 8.99
N HIS A 180 7.01 15.35 9.93
CA HIS A 180 6.60 14.75 11.20
C HIS A 180 6.36 15.87 12.22
N ILE A 181 5.14 15.93 12.77
CA ILE A 181 4.78 16.87 13.83
C ILE A 181 4.40 16.08 15.07
N GLU A 182 5.17 16.24 16.13
CA GLU A 182 4.87 15.65 17.45
C GLU A 182 4.21 16.71 18.32
N VAL A 183 2.99 16.39 18.79
CA VAL A 183 2.22 17.27 19.66
C VAL A 183 1.96 16.55 20.98
N PRO A 184 2.62 16.94 22.08
CA PRO A 184 2.33 16.38 23.38
C PRO A 184 0.95 16.82 23.86
N LEU A 185 0.09 15.86 24.20
CA LEU A 185 -1.26 16.11 24.67
C LEU A 185 -1.42 15.65 26.11
N ARG A 186 -2.09 16.47 26.92
CA ARG A 186 -2.50 16.13 28.28
C ARG A 186 -4.03 16.03 28.34
N MET A 187 -4.51 14.85 28.67
CA MET A 187 -5.96 14.66 28.89
C MET A 187 -6.43 15.42 30.13
N LYS A 188 -7.54 16.16 29.99
CA LYS A 188 -8.23 16.84 31.09
C LYS A 188 -9.55 16.19 31.47
N GLY A 189 -10.00 15.19 30.73
CA GLY A 189 -11.22 14.43 30.96
C GLY A 189 -11.06 13.00 30.51
N GLY A 190 -12.07 12.16 30.72
CA GLY A 190 -12.08 10.78 30.26
C GLY A 190 -12.14 10.68 28.75
N ILE A 191 -11.51 9.66 28.19
CA ILE A 191 -11.63 9.24 26.79
C ILE A 191 -12.27 7.85 26.78
N SER A 192 -13.30 7.66 25.97
CA SER A 192 -13.86 6.36 25.68
C SER A 192 -13.34 5.86 24.34
N ILE A 193 -12.75 4.68 24.33
CA ILE A 193 -12.21 4.03 23.12
C ILE A 193 -13.01 2.76 22.85
N ARG A 194 -13.63 2.67 21.68
CA ARG A 194 -14.36 1.47 21.29
C ARG A 194 -13.39 0.37 20.83
N ARG A 195 -13.53 -0.82 21.42
CA ARG A 195 -12.77 -2.01 21.06
C ARG A 195 -13.62 -2.93 20.19
N TYR A 196 -13.45 -2.88 18.88
CA TYR A 196 -14.30 -3.62 17.94
C TYR A 196 -14.06 -5.14 17.94
N ALA A 197 -12.87 -5.58 18.28
CA ALA A 197 -12.50 -7.00 18.33
C ALA A 197 -12.59 -7.59 19.76
N ALA A 198 -13.43 -7.04 20.61
CA ALA A 198 -13.64 -7.56 21.96
C ALA A 198 -14.19 -9.00 21.89
N LYS A 199 -13.64 -9.88 22.73
CA LYS A 199 -14.17 -11.23 22.87
C LYS A 199 -15.53 -11.19 23.55
N LYS A 200 -16.37 -12.22 23.30
CA LYS A 200 -17.68 -12.33 23.95
C LYS A 200 -17.52 -12.25 25.47
N GLY A 201 -18.17 -11.27 26.09
CA GLY A 201 -18.11 -11.02 27.54
C GLY A 201 -17.10 -9.94 27.96
N GLU A 202 -16.25 -9.45 27.05
CA GLU A 202 -15.41 -8.27 27.27
C GLU A 202 -16.17 -6.99 26.88
N PRO A 203 -15.89 -5.86 27.56
CA PRO A 203 -16.52 -4.59 27.18
C PRO A 203 -16.06 -4.10 25.82
N ASP A 204 -17.00 -3.54 25.04
CA ASP A 204 -16.71 -2.91 23.74
C ASP A 204 -15.96 -1.57 23.87
N TYR A 205 -15.92 -1.02 25.07
CA TYR A 205 -15.27 0.26 25.40
C TYR A 205 -14.24 0.06 26.51
N VAL A 206 -13.13 0.74 26.38
CA VAL A 206 -12.01 0.77 27.35
C VAL A 206 -11.90 2.16 27.93
#